data_0b55d23816a77c2e15ed4b15d02e288c
#
_entry.id   0b55d23816a77c2e15ed4b15d02e288c
#
_cell.length_a   1.000
_cell.length_b   1.000
_cell.length_c   1.000
_cell.angle_alpha   90.00
_cell.angle_beta   90.00
_cell.angle_gamma   90.00
#
_symmetry.space_group_name_H-M   'P 1'
#
loop_
_entity.id
_entity.type
_entity.pdbx_description
1 polymer ?
#
loop_
_entity_poly.entity_id
_entity_poly.type
_entity_poly.pdbx_seq_one_letter_code
_entity_poly.pdbx_strand_id
1 'polypeptide(L)'
;MPQNLELKAYISSVSEAVRAAHRLNAHAKGVLQQRDIYYKVPRGRLKLRIIKDRSAELIFYSRPNKKGSRYSDYFVLPVDDAVLTNALCTAAFGQKVVVEKKRRLFLYKNSRIHLDEVHRLGTFVEFEVLVKYGKRQAQNLLDVLSKDFAIKPAAIIGISYSDMLLHKK
;
A
#
# COMPACT_ATOMS: atom_id res chain seq x y z
N MET A 1 18.53 1.47 -1.79
CA MET A 1 17.14 1.29 -1.32
C MET A 1 16.26 0.96 -2.51
N PRO A 2 15.43 -0.08 -2.46
CA PRO A 2 14.45 -0.31 -3.51
C PRO A 2 13.46 0.84 -3.55
N GLN A 3 12.98 1.15 -4.75
CA GLN A 3 12.07 2.27 -5.00
C GLN A 3 10.84 1.81 -5.78
N ASN A 4 9.67 2.22 -5.33
CA ASN A 4 8.40 2.07 -6.05
C ASN A 4 7.90 3.42 -6.56
N LEU A 5 7.23 3.40 -7.71
CA LEU A 5 6.33 4.47 -8.12
C LEU A 5 4.91 4.05 -7.76
N GLU A 6 4.23 4.85 -6.93
CA GLU A 6 2.93 4.52 -6.34
C GLU A 6 1.84 5.48 -6.78
N LEU A 7 0.63 4.97 -6.95
CA LEU A 7 -0.58 5.77 -7.09
C LEU A 7 -1.70 5.10 -6.30
N LYS A 8 -2.48 5.89 -5.56
CA LYS A 8 -3.64 5.43 -4.80
C LYS A 8 -4.87 6.22 -5.21
N ALA A 9 -6.00 5.53 -5.32
CA ALA A 9 -7.28 6.15 -5.63
C ALA A 9 -8.45 5.46 -4.91
N TYR A 10 -9.53 6.19 -4.69
CA TYR A 10 -10.82 5.60 -4.32
C TYR A 10 -11.40 4.80 -5.48
N ILE A 11 -12.06 3.69 -5.17
CA ILE A 11 -12.88 2.92 -6.11
C ILE A 11 -14.28 2.73 -5.54
N SER A 12 -15.29 2.78 -6.39
CA SER A 12 -16.69 2.55 -6.01
C SER A 12 -17.04 1.05 -5.97
N SER A 13 -16.33 0.21 -6.74
CA SER A 13 -16.61 -1.20 -6.88
C SER A 13 -15.34 -2.05 -6.95
N VAL A 14 -15.16 -2.89 -5.92
CA VAL A 14 -14.08 -3.89 -5.90
C VAL A 14 -14.26 -4.91 -7.03
N SER A 15 -15.50 -5.30 -7.34
CA SER A 15 -15.79 -6.28 -8.40
C SER A 15 -15.42 -5.75 -9.80
N GLU A 16 -15.64 -4.47 -10.06
CA GLU A 16 -15.20 -3.84 -11.32
C GLU A 16 -13.67 -3.76 -11.41
N ALA A 17 -13.01 -3.42 -10.32
CA ALA A 17 -11.55 -3.40 -10.27
C ALA A 17 -10.94 -4.81 -10.44
N VAL A 18 -11.59 -5.86 -9.90
CA VAL A 18 -11.20 -7.25 -10.15
C VAL A 18 -11.36 -7.61 -11.63
N ARG A 19 -12.46 -7.21 -12.28
CA ARG A 19 -12.63 -7.41 -13.73
C ARG A 19 -11.56 -6.68 -14.54
N ALA A 20 -11.17 -5.47 -14.14
CA ALA A 20 -10.08 -4.74 -14.78
C ALA A 20 -8.74 -5.48 -14.66
N ALA A 21 -8.40 -6.02 -13.49
CA ALA A 21 -7.21 -6.84 -13.30
C ALA A 21 -7.22 -8.09 -14.19
N HIS A 22 -8.36 -8.76 -14.32
CA HIS A 22 -8.50 -9.93 -15.21
C HIS A 22 -8.37 -9.58 -16.69
N ARG A 23 -8.92 -8.44 -17.15
CA ARG A 23 -8.74 -7.99 -18.55
C ARG A 23 -7.27 -7.76 -18.90
N LEU A 24 -6.46 -7.32 -17.93
CA LEU A 24 -5.01 -7.20 -18.08
C LEU A 24 -4.26 -8.54 -18.02
N ASN A 25 -4.94 -9.65 -17.76
CA ASN A 25 -4.33 -10.93 -17.42
C ASN A 25 -3.37 -10.82 -16.22
N ALA A 26 -3.70 -9.97 -15.24
CA ALA A 26 -2.94 -9.86 -14.01
C ALA A 26 -3.09 -11.14 -13.17
N HIS A 27 -1.98 -11.62 -12.63
CA HIS A 27 -1.93 -12.85 -11.86
C HIS A 27 -2.43 -12.63 -10.42
N ALA A 28 -3.54 -13.26 -10.04
CA ALA A 28 -4.07 -13.20 -8.69
C ALA A 28 -3.18 -13.94 -7.69
N LYS A 29 -2.81 -13.29 -6.60
CA LYS A 29 -2.02 -13.85 -5.48
C LYS A 29 -2.85 -14.15 -4.23
N GLY A 30 -4.15 -13.91 -4.30
CA GLY A 30 -5.09 -14.19 -3.22
C GLY A 30 -5.49 -12.97 -2.41
N VAL A 31 -6.15 -13.25 -1.31
CA VAL A 31 -6.69 -12.27 -0.38
C VAL A 31 -5.89 -12.30 0.92
N LEU A 32 -5.47 -11.15 1.39
CA LEU A 32 -4.66 -10.97 2.59
C LEU A 32 -5.47 -10.20 3.63
N GLN A 33 -5.55 -10.71 4.84
CA GLN A 33 -5.99 -9.95 6.00
C GLN A 33 -4.76 -9.29 6.61
N GLN A 34 -4.69 -7.97 6.56
CA GLN A 34 -3.51 -7.21 6.99
C GLN A 34 -3.85 -6.26 8.13
N ARG A 35 -2.97 -6.25 9.13
CA ARG A 35 -2.95 -5.28 10.20
C ARG A 35 -1.62 -4.56 10.19
N ASP A 36 -1.62 -3.26 9.90
CA ASP A 36 -0.45 -2.38 9.91
C ASP A 36 -0.48 -1.52 11.17
N ILE A 37 0.46 -1.74 12.11
CA ILE A 37 0.62 -0.96 13.34
C ILE A 37 1.70 0.10 13.06
N TYR A 38 1.31 1.37 13.06
CA TYR A 38 2.21 2.49 12.82
C TYR A 38 2.77 3.03 14.12
N TYR A 39 4.05 3.39 14.11
CA TYR A 39 4.77 3.95 15.26
C TYR A 39 5.13 5.42 15.01
N LYS A 40 5.36 6.16 16.11
CA LYS A 40 5.79 7.56 16.06
C LYS A 40 7.29 7.61 15.82
N VAL A 41 7.70 8.07 14.64
CA VAL A 41 9.10 8.24 14.27
C VAL A 41 9.34 9.66 13.74
N PRO A 42 10.54 10.24 13.95
CA PRO A 42 10.81 11.63 13.57
C PRO A 42 10.87 11.83 12.05
N ARG A 43 11.20 10.79 11.29
CA ARG A 43 11.30 10.85 9.82
C ARG A 43 10.65 9.62 9.20
N GLY A 44 10.05 9.78 8.02
CA GLY A 44 9.41 8.67 7.29
C GLY A 44 8.21 8.07 8.03
N ARG A 45 7.99 6.79 7.78
CA ARG A 45 6.94 6.00 8.46
C ARG A 45 7.49 4.63 8.79
N LEU A 46 7.32 4.22 10.04
CA LEU A 46 7.64 2.87 10.51
C LEU A 46 6.34 2.16 10.85
N LYS A 47 6.20 0.94 10.37
CA LYS A 47 5.06 0.09 10.70
C LYS A 47 5.44 -1.37 10.83
N LEU A 48 4.80 -2.07 11.74
CA LEU A 48 4.75 -3.52 11.76
C LEU A 48 3.52 -3.97 10.98
N ARG A 49 3.72 -4.72 9.92
CA ARG A 49 2.68 -5.37 9.13
C ARG A 49 2.53 -6.81 9.58
N ILE A 50 1.32 -7.19 9.96
CA ILE A 50 0.96 -8.57 10.28
C ILE A 50 -0.01 -9.05 9.18
N ILE A 51 0.35 -10.11 8.49
CA ILE A 51 -0.51 -10.80 7.53
C ILE A 51 -0.99 -12.07 8.22
N LYS A 52 -2.30 -12.13 8.48
CA LYS A 52 -2.92 -13.22 9.22
C LYS A 52 -2.53 -14.59 8.63
N ASP A 53 -2.11 -15.51 9.49
CA ASP A 53 -1.73 -16.88 9.19
C ASP A 53 -0.60 -17.02 8.14
N ARG A 54 0.23 -15.98 7.95
CA ARG A 54 1.32 -15.99 6.95
C ARG A 54 2.64 -15.45 7.46
N SER A 55 2.73 -14.15 7.76
CA SER A 55 4.02 -13.50 8.05
C SER A 55 3.84 -12.19 8.80
N ALA A 56 4.95 -11.70 9.35
CA ALA A 56 5.05 -10.33 9.82
C ALA A 56 6.30 -9.64 9.25
N GLU A 57 6.22 -8.34 9.07
CA GLU A 57 7.28 -7.52 8.48
C GLU A 57 7.35 -6.16 9.17
N LEU A 58 8.55 -5.73 9.55
CA LEU A 58 8.80 -4.36 9.95
C LEU A 58 9.18 -3.56 8.70
N ILE A 59 8.41 -2.53 8.39
CA ILE A 59 8.55 -1.76 7.16
C ILE A 59 8.82 -0.30 7.51
N PHE A 60 9.96 0.21 7.07
CA PHE A 60 10.24 1.64 7.05
C PHE A 60 10.13 2.17 5.63
N TYR A 61 9.45 3.30 5.44
CA TYR A 61 9.40 3.95 4.14
C TYR A 61 9.32 5.47 4.23
N SER A 62 9.84 6.12 3.20
CA SER A 62 9.78 7.57 3.04
C SER A 62 9.18 7.91 1.68
N ARG A 63 8.17 8.77 1.69
CA ARG A 63 7.55 9.31 0.47
C ARG A 63 6.87 10.64 0.76
N PRO A 64 6.79 11.55 -0.23
CA PRO A 64 6.06 12.81 -0.06
C PRO A 64 4.53 12.58 -0.01
N ASN A 65 3.83 13.41 0.76
CA ASN A 65 2.37 13.50 0.75
C ASN A 65 1.94 14.48 -0.35
N LYS A 66 1.76 13.97 -1.56
CA LYS A 66 1.25 14.78 -2.67
C LYS A 66 0.28 13.97 -3.52
N LYS A 67 -0.69 14.61 -4.16
CA LYS A 67 -1.57 13.97 -5.14
C LYS A 67 -0.79 13.53 -6.38
N GLY A 68 -1.25 12.50 -7.04
CA GLY A 68 -0.62 11.89 -8.20
C GLY A 68 0.32 10.76 -7.86
N SER A 69 1.14 10.39 -8.82
CA SER A 69 2.19 9.38 -8.65
C SER A 69 3.32 9.92 -7.78
N ARG A 70 3.90 9.06 -6.95
CA ARG A 70 4.99 9.40 -6.04
C ARG A 70 5.95 8.25 -5.85
N TYR A 71 7.22 8.60 -5.77
CA TYR A 71 8.27 7.64 -5.44
C TYR A 71 8.27 7.36 -3.95
N SER A 72 8.47 6.10 -3.58
CA SER A 72 8.58 5.62 -2.21
C SER A 72 9.86 4.81 -2.09
N ASP A 73 10.75 5.23 -1.21
CA ASP A 73 11.93 4.48 -0.82
C ASP A 73 11.61 3.69 0.43
N TYR A 74 11.98 2.41 0.48
CA TYR A 74 11.55 1.54 1.56
C TYR A 74 12.57 0.48 1.95
N PHE A 75 12.48 0.02 3.21
CA PHE A 75 13.10 -1.18 3.73
C PHE A 75 12.04 -2.12 4.26
N VAL A 76 12.24 -3.41 4.06
CA VAL A 76 11.41 -4.47 4.62
C VAL A 76 12.31 -5.43 5.37
N LEU A 77 11.99 -5.66 6.63
CA LEU A 77 12.65 -6.63 7.50
C LEU A 77 11.63 -7.69 7.90
N PRO A 78 11.82 -8.96 7.52
CA PRO A 78 11.00 -10.05 8.03
C PRO A 78 11.08 -10.12 9.55
N VAL A 79 9.97 -10.48 10.20
CA VAL A 79 9.83 -10.56 11.65
C VAL A 79 9.29 -11.92 12.03
N ASP A 80 10.03 -12.66 12.86
CA ASP A 80 9.60 -13.98 13.34
C ASP A 80 8.64 -13.87 14.53
N ASP A 81 8.89 -12.92 15.45
CA ASP A 81 8.03 -12.66 16.61
C ASP A 81 7.38 -11.27 16.51
N ALA A 82 6.15 -11.25 15.99
CA ALA A 82 5.38 -10.02 15.84
C ALA A 82 4.93 -9.42 17.18
N VAL A 83 4.73 -10.26 18.22
CA VAL A 83 4.27 -9.82 19.53
C VAL A 83 5.41 -9.07 20.23
N LEU A 84 6.58 -9.67 20.29
CA LEU A 84 7.77 -9.05 20.88
C LEU A 84 8.19 -7.79 20.10
N THR A 85 8.17 -7.84 18.77
CA THR A 85 8.50 -6.67 17.93
C THR A 85 7.53 -5.52 18.17
N ASN A 86 6.22 -5.81 18.30
CA ASN A 86 5.23 -4.76 18.62
C ASN A 86 5.47 -4.16 20.02
N ALA A 87 5.76 -5.00 21.01
CA ALA A 87 6.05 -4.53 22.37
C ALA A 87 7.27 -3.60 22.40
N LEU A 88 8.36 -4.02 21.74
CA LEU A 88 9.60 -3.25 21.63
C LEU A 88 9.39 -1.91 20.91
N CYS A 89 8.76 -1.94 19.73
CA CYS A 89 8.52 -0.71 18.96
C CYS A 89 7.53 0.24 19.68
N THR A 90 6.55 -0.31 20.40
CA THR A 90 5.61 0.50 21.20
C THR A 90 6.32 1.15 22.39
N ALA A 91 7.21 0.43 23.07
CA ALA A 91 8.01 0.98 24.18
C ALA A 91 8.99 2.05 23.69
N ALA A 92 9.68 1.81 22.55
CA ALA A 92 10.71 2.71 22.04
C ALA A 92 10.14 3.98 21.39
N PHE A 93 9.05 3.86 20.62
CA PHE A 93 8.54 4.93 19.75
C PHE A 93 7.12 5.39 20.09
N GLY A 94 6.34 4.55 20.79
CA GLY A 94 4.90 4.74 20.98
C GLY A 94 4.10 4.41 19.72
N GLN A 95 2.94 3.80 19.91
CA GLN A 95 2.00 3.49 18.83
C GLN A 95 1.30 4.77 18.37
N LYS A 96 1.12 4.91 17.05
CA LYS A 96 0.46 6.06 16.42
C LYS A 96 -0.97 5.75 16.01
N VAL A 97 -1.16 4.71 15.20
CA VAL A 97 -2.46 4.29 14.66
C VAL A 97 -2.36 2.87 14.10
N VAL A 98 -3.47 2.15 14.10
CA VAL A 98 -3.59 0.83 13.47
C VAL A 98 -4.49 0.94 12.24
N VAL A 99 -4.04 0.35 11.14
CA VAL A 99 -4.78 0.22 9.88
C VAL A 99 -5.10 -1.25 9.65
N GLU A 100 -6.38 -1.59 9.63
CA GLU A 100 -6.85 -2.93 9.31
C GLU A 100 -7.47 -2.93 7.93
N LYS A 101 -7.12 -3.93 7.10
CA LYS A 101 -7.61 -4.03 5.74
C LYS A 101 -7.64 -5.46 5.22
N LYS A 102 -8.56 -5.68 4.31
CA LYS A 102 -8.59 -6.85 3.43
C LYS A 102 -8.04 -6.44 2.07
N ARG A 103 -6.95 -7.07 1.64
CA ARG A 103 -6.24 -6.75 0.40
C ARG A 103 -6.34 -7.90 -0.60
N ARG A 104 -6.85 -7.64 -1.79
CA ARG A 104 -6.70 -8.54 -2.93
C ARG A 104 -5.44 -8.11 -3.69
N LEU A 105 -4.49 -9.04 -3.84
CA LEU A 105 -3.22 -8.79 -4.50
C LEU A 105 -3.20 -9.41 -5.89
N PHE A 106 -2.86 -8.60 -6.89
CA PHE A 106 -2.55 -9.06 -8.26
C PHE A 106 -1.16 -8.59 -8.65
N LEU A 107 -0.49 -9.39 -9.47
CA LEU A 107 0.78 -9.05 -10.09
C LEU A 107 0.59 -8.84 -11.59
N TYR A 108 1.14 -7.76 -12.12
CA TYR A 108 1.17 -7.47 -13.55
C TYR A 108 2.52 -6.86 -13.94
N LYS A 109 3.29 -7.57 -14.79
CA LYS A 109 4.68 -7.18 -15.09
C LYS A 109 5.48 -6.96 -13.80
N ASN A 110 6.17 -5.82 -13.68
CA ASN A 110 6.90 -5.41 -12.46
C ASN A 110 6.06 -4.52 -11.54
N SER A 111 4.75 -4.76 -11.47
CA SER A 111 3.84 -4.02 -10.59
C SER A 111 3.01 -4.92 -9.70
N ARG A 112 2.58 -4.36 -8.59
CA ARG A 112 1.57 -4.89 -7.68
C ARG A 112 0.32 -4.03 -7.77
N ILE A 113 -0.82 -4.69 -7.92
CA ILE A 113 -2.14 -4.06 -7.91
C ILE A 113 -2.82 -4.51 -6.62
N HIS A 114 -3.11 -3.59 -5.75
CA HIS A 114 -3.78 -3.80 -4.48
C HIS A 114 -5.20 -3.28 -4.57
N LEU A 115 -6.17 -4.14 -4.31
CA LEU A 115 -7.57 -3.74 -4.11
C LEU A 115 -7.85 -3.88 -2.61
N ASP A 116 -7.97 -2.76 -1.94
CA ASP A 116 -8.04 -2.66 -0.48
C ASP A 116 -9.44 -2.29 -0.01
N GLU A 117 -9.99 -3.10 0.87
CA GLU A 117 -11.13 -2.77 1.72
C GLU A 117 -10.57 -2.38 3.09
N VAL A 118 -10.53 -1.09 3.39
CA VAL A 118 -9.88 -0.55 4.61
C VAL A 118 -10.93 -0.22 5.65
N HIS A 119 -10.79 -0.82 6.84
CA HIS A 119 -11.72 -0.58 7.94
C HIS A 119 -11.85 0.92 8.25
N ARG A 120 -13.09 1.42 8.33
CA ARG A 120 -13.46 2.83 8.57
C ARG A 120 -13.12 3.81 7.43
N LEU A 121 -12.47 3.38 6.34
CA LEU A 121 -12.09 4.29 5.26
C LEU A 121 -12.81 4.02 3.94
N GLY A 122 -13.14 2.76 3.63
CA GLY A 122 -13.77 2.37 2.38
C GLY A 122 -12.84 1.57 1.46
N THR A 123 -13.06 1.69 0.15
CA THR A 123 -12.42 0.86 -0.86
C THR A 123 -11.47 1.66 -1.74
N PHE A 124 -10.33 1.05 -2.05
CA PHE A 124 -9.22 1.71 -2.75
C PHE A 124 -8.54 0.77 -3.72
N VAL A 125 -7.95 1.35 -4.75
CA VAL A 125 -6.90 0.72 -5.53
C VAL A 125 -5.57 1.40 -5.23
N GLU A 126 -4.50 0.63 -5.12
CA GLU A 126 -3.13 1.13 -5.02
C GLU A 126 -2.27 0.38 -6.02
N PHE A 127 -1.63 1.11 -6.91
CA PHE A 127 -0.62 0.57 -7.82
C PHE A 127 0.76 0.84 -7.23
N GLU A 128 1.61 -0.19 -7.21
CA GLU A 128 3.03 -0.08 -6.86
C GLU A 128 3.85 -0.64 -8.01
N VAL A 129 4.51 0.22 -8.77
CA VAL A 129 5.39 -0.16 -9.86
C VAL A 129 6.83 -0.12 -9.38
N LEU A 130 7.53 -1.27 -9.41
CA LEU A 130 8.95 -1.32 -9.06
C LEU A 130 9.77 -0.56 -10.12
N VAL A 131 10.63 0.35 -9.66
CA VAL A 131 11.53 1.11 -10.54
C VAL A 131 12.75 0.24 -10.89
N LYS A 132 12.50 -0.80 -11.69
CA LYS A 132 13.52 -1.79 -12.09
C LYS A 132 14.23 -1.40 -13.39
N TYR A 133 13.50 -0.82 -14.33
CA TYR A 133 13.97 -0.51 -15.67
C TYR A 133 13.96 1.01 -15.97
N GLY A 134 14.10 1.82 -14.92
CA GLY A 134 14.10 3.28 -15.00
C GLY A 134 12.74 3.93 -14.79
N LYS A 135 12.78 5.21 -14.43
CA LYS A 135 11.60 6.01 -14.07
C LYS A 135 10.59 6.15 -15.19
N ARG A 136 11.07 6.32 -16.44
CA ARG A 136 10.20 6.45 -17.62
C ARG A 136 9.34 5.20 -17.83
N GLN A 137 9.94 4.01 -17.75
CA GLN A 137 9.19 2.76 -17.90
C GLN A 137 8.19 2.55 -16.74
N ALA A 138 8.57 2.90 -15.53
CA ALA A 138 7.67 2.83 -14.38
C ALA A 138 6.46 3.76 -14.57
N GLN A 139 6.67 4.99 -15.05
CA GLN A 139 5.59 5.93 -15.34
C GLN A 139 4.67 5.40 -16.45
N ASN A 140 5.21 4.92 -17.56
CA ASN A 140 4.42 4.36 -18.67
C ASN A 140 3.53 3.19 -18.19
N LEU A 141 4.07 2.29 -17.34
CA LEU A 141 3.29 1.19 -16.79
C LEU A 141 2.18 1.69 -15.85
N LEU A 142 2.48 2.68 -15.00
CA LEU A 142 1.49 3.29 -14.13
C LEU A 142 0.35 3.97 -14.90
N ASP A 143 0.68 4.63 -16.02
CA ASP A 143 -0.30 5.28 -16.90
C ASP A 143 -1.23 4.24 -17.57
N VAL A 144 -0.68 3.10 -18.01
CA VAL A 144 -1.46 1.97 -18.52
C VAL A 144 -2.43 1.46 -17.46
N LEU A 145 -1.94 1.18 -16.25
CA LEU A 145 -2.78 0.72 -15.14
C LEU A 145 -3.88 1.73 -14.82
N SER A 146 -3.54 3.01 -14.74
CA SER A 146 -4.51 4.07 -14.42
C SER A 146 -5.62 4.17 -15.47
N LYS A 147 -5.27 3.98 -16.74
CA LYS A 147 -6.23 3.97 -17.86
C LYS A 147 -7.13 2.74 -17.81
N ASP A 148 -6.56 1.54 -17.65
CA ASP A 148 -7.32 0.28 -17.67
C ASP A 148 -8.27 0.14 -16.48
N PHE A 149 -7.92 0.74 -15.35
CA PHE A 149 -8.78 0.84 -14.17
C PHE A 149 -9.69 2.08 -14.18
N ALA A 150 -9.69 2.88 -15.25
CA ALA A 150 -10.49 4.09 -15.41
C ALA A 150 -10.36 5.07 -14.21
N ILE A 151 -9.12 5.25 -13.71
CA ILE A 151 -8.87 6.11 -12.55
C ILE A 151 -9.10 7.58 -12.91
N LYS A 152 -10.08 8.18 -12.26
CA LYS A 152 -10.37 9.60 -12.41
C LYS A 152 -9.42 10.45 -11.57
N PRO A 153 -8.91 11.60 -12.08
CA PRO A 153 -8.01 12.47 -11.30
C PRO A 153 -8.58 12.91 -9.95
N ALA A 154 -9.91 13.12 -9.87
CA ALA A 154 -10.58 13.48 -8.63
C ALA A 154 -10.56 12.37 -7.55
N ALA A 155 -10.43 11.09 -7.95
CA ALA A 155 -10.37 9.97 -7.05
C ALA A 155 -8.97 9.74 -6.45
N ILE A 156 -7.93 10.37 -7.01
CA ILE A 156 -6.54 10.16 -6.60
C ILE A 156 -6.28 10.77 -5.23
N ILE A 157 -5.63 9.99 -4.35
CA ILE A 157 -5.36 10.32 -2.96
C ILE A 157 -3.86 10.54 -2.74
N GLY A 158 -3.52 11.66 -2.08
CA GLY A 158 -2.13 12.05 -1.78
C GLY A 158 -1.59 11.57 -0.44
N ILE A 159 -2.43 11.08 0.47
CA ILE A 159 -2.07 10.71 1.84
C ILE A 159 -2.14 9.21 2.11
N SER A 160 -1.57 8.75 3.20
CA SER A 160 -1.62 7.34 3.59
C SER A 160 -2.94 7.00 4.32
N TYR A 161 -3.27 5.70 4.40
CA TYR A 161 -4.41 5.25 5.24
C TYR A 161 -4.23 5.65 6.70
N SER A 162 -2.99 5.61 7.22
CA SER A 162 -2.71 6.05 8.59
C SER A 162 -3.03 7.54 8.80
N ASP A 163 -2.66 8.40 7.85
CA ASP A 163 -2.97 9.83 7.90
C ASP A 163 -4.49 10.06 7.79
N MET A 164 -5.16 9.33 6.89
CA MET A 164 -6.63 9.41 6.75
C MET A 164 -7.38 9.06 8.03
N LEU A 165 -6.95 8.00 8.75
CA LEU A 165 -7.56 7.61 10.03
C LEU A 165 -7.32 8.64 11.12
N LEU A 166 -6.16 9.29 11.15
CA LEU A 166 -5.84 10.34 12.11
C LEU A 166 -6.66 11.62 11.90
N HIS A 167 -6.99 11.94 10.64
CA HIS A 167 -7.83 13.11 10.31
C HIS A 167 -9.33 12.87 10.55
N LYS A 168 -9.76 11.62 10.75
CA LYS A 168 -11.17 11.27 11.05
C LYS A 168 -11.53 11.30 12.53
N LYS A 169 -10.59 11.65 13.41
CA LYS A 169 -10.80 11.73 14.86
C LYS A 169 -11.43 13.06 15.25
#